data_01ab9c5983ef759c259d401579c4c3ae
#
_entry.id   01ab9c5983ef759c259d401579c4c3ae
#
_cell.length_a   1.000
_cell.length_b   1.000
_cell.length_c   1.000
_cell.angle_alpha   90.00
_cell.angle_beta   90.00
_cell.angle_gamma   90.00
#
_symmetry.space_group_name_H-M   'P 1'
#
loop_
_entity.id
_entity.type
_entity.pdbx_description
1 polymer ?
#
loop_
_entity_poly.entity_id
_entity_poly.type
_entity_poly.pdbx_seq_one_letter_code
_entity_poly.pdbx_strand_id
1 'polypeptide(L)'
;MADLETEQSILKLKEMIKESDNIVFFGGAGVSTESGIPDFRSETGIYNTVREYNVSPETILSHTFFMSKPETFYDFYFKTIVSTTAKPNKAHLALAKLEELGKLKAVVTQNIDGLHQAGGSKEVYELHGTIAKNYCMKCGKFFDLGYMIARKEAGEAVPKCDKCGGTVKPDVVLYEEGLDEMTIRRSVDAIRNADILIIGGTSLNVYPAAGFISYYRGDKLVLINKSTTPYDSRANVLIHDSIGRVLEICTKDL
;
A
#
# COMPACT_ATOMS: atom_id res chain seq x y z
N MET A 1 -11.27 30.12 1.70
CA MET A 1 -12.06 29.39 2.72
C MET A 1 -11.60 27.92 2.81
N ALA A 2 -11.51 27.17 1.71
CA ALA A 2 -11.05 25.77 1.75
C ALA A 2 -9.66 25.59 2.37
N ASP A 3 -8.68 26.46 2.09
CA ASP A 3 -7.34 26.37 2.68
C ASP A 3 -7.33 26.57 4.21
N LEU A 4 -8.18 27.45 4.74
CA LEU A 4 -8.29 27.69 6.18
C LEU A 4 -8.90 26.49 6.92
N GLU A 5 -9.90 25.83 6.35
CA GLU A 5 -10.51 24.62 6.90
C GLU A 5 -9.53 23.45 6.91
N THR A 6 -8.75 23.31 5.82
CA THR A 6 -7.71 22.29 5.71
C THR A 6 -6.62 22.51 6.78
N GLU A 7 -6.11 23.73 6.93
CA GLU A 7 -5.09 24.06 7.96
C GLU A 7 -5.62 23.81 9.38
N GLN A 8 -6.87 24.15 9.68
CA GLN A 8 -7.49 23.86 10.97
C GLN A 8 -7.60 22.34 11.22
N SER A 9 -7.97 21.55 10.19
CA SER A 9 -8.02 20.09 10.29
C SER A 9 -6.64 19.48 10.54
N ILE A 10 -5.58 20.02 9.89
CA ILE A 10 -4.19 19.59 10.13
C ILE A 10 -3.76 19.89 11.57
N LEU A 11 -4.06 21.08 12.08
CA LEU A 11 -3.75 21.44 13.48
C LEU A 11 -4.47 20.53 14.46
N LYS A 12 -5.76 20.23 14.22
CA LYS A 12 -6.53 19.29 15.03
C LYS A 12 -5.89 17.91 15.03
N LEU A 13 -5.51 17.39 13.85
CA LEU A 13 -4.81 16.11 13.72
C LEU A 13 -3.48 16.10 14.49
N LYS A 14 -2.70 17.19 14.39
CA LYS A 14 -1.43 17.32 15.11
C LYS A 14 -1.61 17.19 16.63
N GLU A 15 -2.60 17.86 17.21
CA GLU A 15 -2.90 17.76 18.65
C GLU A 15 -3.39 16.33 19.00
N MET A 16 -4.26 15.72 18.20
CA MET A 16 -4.70 14.34 18.40
C MET A 16 -3.51 13.36 18.42
N ILE A 17 -2.54 13.51 17.49
CA ILE A 17 -1.33 12.68 17.44
C ILE A 17 -0.47 12.87 18.70
N LYS A 18 -0.33 14.09 19.22
CA LYS A 18 0.43 14.35 20.45
C LYS A 18 -0.16 13.61 21.65
N GLU A 19 -1.47 13.58 21.75
CA GLU A 19 -2.21 13.01 22.89
C GLU A 19 -2.36 11.48 22.82
N SER A 20 -2.17 10.85 21.66
CA SER A 20 -2.37 9.41 21.49
C SER A 20 -1.05 8.65 21.46
N ASP A 21 -1.07 7.44 22.02
CA ASP A 21 0.02 6.46 21.94
C ASP A 21 -0.43 5.13 21.30
N ASN A 22 -1.59 5.14 20.62
CA ASN A 22 -2.13 3.96 19.93
C ASN A 22 -2.76 4.33 18.59
N ILE A 23 -1.94 4.79 17.67
CA ILE A 23 -2.32 5.18 16.32
C ILE A 23 -2.13 3.98 15.38
N VAL A 24 -3.10 3.75 14.48
CA VAL A 24 -2.96 2.83 13.37
C VAL A 24 -3.16 3.60 12.06
N PHE A 25 -2.31 3.33 11.11
CA PHE A 25 -2.40 3.89 9.76
C PHE A 25 -2.93 2.83 8.79
N PHE A 26 -3.91 3.19 7.96
CA PHE A 26 -4.43 2.37 6.86
C PHE A 26 -4.19 3.08 5.53
N GLY A 27 -3.38 2.50 4.65
CA GLY A 27 -2.93 3.14 3.42
C GLY A 27 -3.17 2.35 2.15
N GLY A 28 -3.15 3.09 1.02
CA GLY A 28 -3.20 2.54 -0.32
C GLY A 28 -2.24 3.24 -1.29
N ALA A 29 -2.39 3.01 -2.58
CA ALA A 29 -1.44 3.43 -3.63
C ALA A 29 -1.16 4.94 -3.66
N GLY A 30 -2.12 5.78 -3.24
CA GLY A 30 -1.94 7.22 -3.13
C GLY A 30 -0.85 7.65 -2.14
N VAL A 31 -0.44 6.79 -1.21
CA VAL A 31 0.71 7.06 -0.30
C VAL A 31 2.02 7.09 -1.09
N SER A 32 2.14 6.27 -2.13
CA SER A 32 3.38 6.12 -2.91
C SER A 32 3.44 6.99 -4.17
N THR A 33 2.39 7.78 -4.47
CA THR A 33 2.39 8.69 -5.64
C THR A 33 3.46 9.76 -5.53
N GLU A 34 3.75 10.27 -4.33
CA GLU A 34 4.84 11.21 -4.07
C GLU A 34 6.25 10.56 -4.15
N SER A 35 6.31 9.24 -4.26
CA SER A 35 7.52 8.46 -4.55
C SER A 35 7.70 8.14 -6.04
N GLY A 36 6.78 8.62 -6.90
CA GLY A 36 6.78 8.35 -8.34
C GLY A 36 6.16 7.01 -8.75
N ILE A 37 5.50 6.30 -7.83
CA ILE A 37 4.72 5.10 -8.16
C ILE A 37 3.30 5.54 -8.53
N PRO A 38 2.81 5.25 -9.73
CA PRO A 38 1.46 5.61 -10.13
C PRO A 38 0.42 4.85 -9.30
N ASP A 39 -0.66 5.50 -8.93
CA ASP A 39 -1.82 4.80 -8.38
C ASP A 39 -2.62 4.09 -9.49
N PHE A 40 -3.70 3.37 -9.10
CA PHE A 40 -4.48 2.62 -10.08
C PHE A 40 -5.42 3.48 -10.92
N ARG A 41 -5.99 4.57 -10.37
CA ARG A 41 -7.21 5.22 -10.89
C ARG A 41 -7.07 6.69 -11.29
N SER A 42 -5.98 7.37 -10.92
CA SER A 42 -5.77 8.76 -11.34
C SER A 42 -5.57 8.87 -12.85
N GLU A 43 -5.61 10.08 -13.38
CA GLU A 43 -5.35 10.35 -14.81
C GLU A 43 -3.99 9.81 -15.30
N THR A 44 -3.00 9.73 -14.41
CA THR A 44 -1.66 9.17 -14.67
C THR A 44 -1.52 7.74 -14.13
N GLY A 45 -2.61 7.15 -13.69
CA GLY A 45 -2.64 5.84 -13.04
C GLY A 45 -2.50 4.66 -14.01
N ILE A 46 -2.36 3.48 -13.43
CA ILE A 46 -2.12 2.21 -14.14
C ILE A 46 -3.21 1.92 -15.19
N TYR A 47 -4.46 2.33 -14.97
CA TYR A 47 -5.55 2.16 -15.94
C TYR A 47 -5.29 2.78 -17.31
N ASN A 48 -4.50 3.85 -17.38
CA ASN A 48 -4.15 4.47 -18.67
C ASN A 48 -3.00 3.74 -19.37
N THR A 49 -2.10 3.11 -18.61
CA THR A 49 -0.96 2.36 -19.13
C THR A 49 -1.38 1.04 -19.77
N VAL A 50 -2.53 0.49 -19.37
CA VAL A 50 -2.99 -0.85 -19.80
C VAL A 50 -3.65 -0.86 -21.18
N ARG A 51 -3.85 0.29 -21.80
CA ARG A 51 -4.46 0.37 -23.15
C ARG A 51 -3.71 -0.45 -24.20
N GLU A 52 -2.39 -0.62 -24.06
CA GLU A 52 -1.57 -1.45 -24.97
C GLU A 52 -1.85 -2.96 -24.85
N TYR A 53 -2.40 -3.42 -23.72
CA TYR A 53 -2.71 -4.84 -23.49
C TYR A 53 -4.16 -5.22 -23.85
N ASN A 54 -5.04 -4.26 -24.17
CA ASN A 54 -6.48 -4.44 -24.47
C ASN A 54 -7.27 -5.21 -23.40
N VAL A 55 -6.82 -5.20 -22.15
CA VAL A 55 -7.50 -5.81 -21.00
C VAL A 55 -7.35 -4.89 -19.79
N SER A 56 -8.24 -5.01 -18.79
CA SER A 56 -8.16 -4.20 -17.58
C SER A 56 -6.98 -4.61 -16.68
N PRO A 57 -6.47 -3.72 -15.81
CA PRO A 57 -5.45 -4.06 -14.82
C PRO A 57 -5.88 -5.22 -13.92
N GLU A 58 -7.14 -5.28 -13.52
CA GLU A 58 -7.69 -6.37 -12.72
C GLU A 58 -7.59 -7.70 -13.45
N THR A 59 -7.84 -7.70 -14.75
CA THR A 59 -7.71 -8.92 -15.57
C THR A 59 -6.25 -9.37 -15.64
N ILE A 60 -5.30 -8.47 -15.97
CA ILE A 60 -3.87 -8.85 -16.05
C ILE A 60 -3.35 -9.33 -14.70
N LEU A 61 -3.78 -8.70 -13.61
CA LEU A 61 -3.37 -9.03 -12.24
C LEU A 61 -4.24 -10.10 -11.59
N SER A 62 -4.98 -10.90 -12.38
CA SER A 62 -5.75 -12.03 -11.86
C SER A 62 -4.94 -13.34 -11.87
N HIS A 63 -5.29 -14.25 -10.96
CA HIS A 63 -4.71 -15.60 -10.91
C HIS A 63 -4.91 -16.36 -12.24
N THR A 64 -6.12 -16.32 -12.76
CA THR A 64 -6.46 -16.97 -14.03
C THR A 64 -5.60 -16.46 -15.19
N PHE A 65 -5.39 -15.13 -15.28
CA PHE A 65 -4.55 -14.55 -16.32
C PHE A 65 -3.08 -14.91 -16.13
N PHE A 66 -2.57 -14.84 -14.91
CA PHE A 66 -1.20 -15.25 -14.59
C PHE A 66 -0.93 -16.69 -14.98
N MET A 67 -1.85 -17.60 -14.72
CA MET A 67 -1.70 -19.02 -15.06
C MET A 67 -1.78 -19.28 -16.57
N SER A 68 -2.62 -18.52 -17.29
CA SER A 68 -2.85 -18.74 -18.73
C SER A 68 -1.89 -17.97 -19.64
N LYS A 69 -1.42 -16.79 -19.22
CA LYS A 69 -0.58 -15.87 -20.00
C LYS A 69 0.57 -15.29 -19.17
N PRO A 70 1.44 -16.13 -18.59
CA PRO A 70 2.48 -15.66 -17.66
C PRO A 70 3.46 -14.69 -18.32
N GLU A 71 3.78 -14.83 -19.60
CA GLU A 71 4.69 -13.90 -20.31
C GLU A 71 4.12 -12.48 -20.35
N THR A 72 2.84 -12.33 -20.69
CA THR A 72 2.17 -11.02 -20.72
C THR A 72 2.02 -10.43 -19.30
N PHE A 73 1.74 -11.30 -18.31
CA PHE A 73 1.71 -10.89 -16.90
C PHE A 73 3.06 -10.31 -16.47
N TYR A 74 4.18 -11.01 -16.73
CA TYR A 74 5.51 -10.53 -16.33
C TYR A 74 5.96 -9.31 -17.11
N ASP A 75 5.61 -9.18 -18.39
CA ASP A 75 5.89 -7.96 -19.14
C ASP A 75 5.21 -6.75 -18.49
N PHE A 76 3.92 -6.86 -18.17
CA PHE A 76 3.17 -5.83 -17.44
C PHE A 76 3.73 -5.59 -16.03
N TYR A 77 3.97 -6.66 -15.29
CA TYR A 77 4.46 -6.61 -13.91
C TYR A 77 5.77 -5.82 -13.79
N PHE A 78 6.75 -6.13 -14.63
CA PHE A 78 8.03 -5.44 -14.61
C PHE A 78 7.99 -4.02 -15.19
N LYS A 79 7.12 -3.74 -16.13
CA LYS A 79 6.97 -2.39 -16.72
C LYS A 79 6.22 -1.43 -15.81
N THR A 80 5.25 -1.95 -15.06
CA THR A 80 4.24 -1.10 -14.41
C THR A 80 4.24 -1.22 -12.88
N ILE A 81 4.48 -2.41 -12.34
CA ILE A 81 4.37 -2.69 -10.90
C ILE A 81 5.71 -2.56 -10.19
N VAL A 82 6.78 -3.08 -10.79
CA VAL A 82 8.11 -3.07 -10.17
C VAL A 82 8.78 -1.71 -10.41
N SER A 83 9.00 -0.96 -9.34
CA SER A 83 9.84 0.24 -9.37
C SER A 83 11.17 -0.03 -8.67
N THR A 84 12.27 0.21 -9.36
CA THR A 84 13.64 0.08 -8.83
C THR A 84 14.22 1.41 -8.37
N THR A 85 13.54 2.52 -8.65
CA THR A 85 14.02 3.88 -8.40
C THR A 85 13.23 4.63 -7.33
N ALA A 86 12.03 4.14 -6.99
CA ALA A 86 11.18 4.76 -5.97
C ALA A 86 11.88 4.74 -4.60
N LYS A 87 11.74 5.85 -3.88
CA LYS A 87 12.27 6.01 -2.51
C LYS A 87 11.14 6.40 -1.57
N PRO A 88 11.24 6.08 -0.28
CA PRO A 88 10.30 6.57 0.72
C PRO A 88 10.13 8.08 0.63
N ASN A 89 8.89 8.54 0.66
CA ASN A 89 8.55 9.96 0.70
C ASN A 89 8.24 10.41 2.13
N LYS A 90 7.85 11.68 2.29
CA LYS A 90 7.56 12.31 3.58
C LYS A 90 6.51 11.55 4.40
N ALA A 91 5.51 10.92 3.76
CA ALA A 91 4.51 10.12 4.48
C ALA A 91 5.13 8.88 5.12
N HIS A 92 5.94 8.13 4.38
CA HIS A 92 6.63 6.94 4.90
C HIS A 92 7.56 7.30 6.07
N LEU A 93 8.34 8.38 5.93
CA LEU A 93 9.27 8.83 6.96
C LEU A 93 8.54 9.34 8.22
N ALA A 94 7.41 10.04 8.05
CA ALA A 94 6.61 10.52 9.17
C ALA A 94 5.98 9.35 9.95
N LEU A 95 5.48 8.32 9.25
CA LEU A 95 4.92 7.12 9.89
C LEU A 95 6.01 6.34 10.66
N ALA A 96 7.19 6.17 10.07
CA ALA A 96 8.32 5.55 10.75
C ALA A 96 8.74 6.31 12.01
N LYS A 97 8.77 7.66 11.95
CA LYS A 97 9.03 8.51 13.12
C LYS A 97 7.98 8.33 14.22
N LEU A 98 6.69 8.26 13.87
CA LEU A 98 5.63 8.01 14.84
C LEU A 98 5.76 6.63 15.50
N GLU A 99 6.20 5.63 14.76
CA GLU A 99 6.47 4.30 15.31
C GLU A 99 7.67 4.32 16.25
N GLU A 100 8.77 4.98 15.89
CA GLU A 100 9.95 5.16 16.73
C GLU A 100 9.63 5.86 18.04
N LEU A 101 8.73 6.85 18.02
CA LEU A 101 8.20 7.54 19.21
C LEU A 101 7.20 6.69 20.01
N GLY A 102 6.90 5.46 19.59
CA GLY A 102 5.97 4.56 20.25
C GLY A 102 4.49 4.95 20.09
N LYS A 103 4.15 5.89 19.22
CA LYS A 103 2.78 6.39 18.98
C LYS A 103 2.04 5.56 17.92
N LEU A 104 2.68 5.22 16.81
CA LEU A 104 2.11 4.36 15.78
C LEU A 104 2.38 2.89 16.13
N LYS A 105 1.32 2.07 16.14
CA LYS A 105 1.40 0.65 16.49
C LYS A 105 1.44 -0.26 15.28
N ALA A 106 0.87 0.17 14.15
CA ALA A 106 0.93 -0.58 12.91
C ALA A 106 0.65 0.30 11.69
N VAL A 107 1.28 -0.04 10.59
CA VAL A 107 0.90 0.37 9.24
C VAL A 107 0.18 -0.80 8.59
N VAL A 108 -1.09 -0.66 8.27
CA VAL A 108 -1.86 -1.60 7.46
C VAL A 108 -1.88 -1.05 6.04
N THR A 109 -1.29 -1.75 5.10
CA THR A 109 -1.15 -1.22 3.74
C THR A 109 -1.68 -2.17 2.67
N GLN A 110 -2.28 -1.60 1.63
CA GLN A 110 -2.63 -2.29 0.40
C GLN A 110 -1.46 -2.31 -0.59
N ASN A 111 -0.40 -1.52 -0.32
CA ASN A 111 0.76 -1.43 -1.18
C ASN A 111 1.66 -2.64 -1.04
N ILE A 112 2.31 -2.98 -2.16
CA ILE A 112 3.24 -4.11 -2.28
C ILE A 112 4.69 -3.66 -2.53
N ASP A 113 4.94 -2.34 -2.49
CA ASP A 113 6.17 -1.70 -2.93
C ASP A 113 7.32 -1.75 -1.90
N GLY A 114 7.03 -2.06 -0.63
CA GLY A 114 8.01 -2.12 0.45
C GLY A 114 8.51 -0.76 0.94
N LEU A 115 7.92 0.36 0.51
CA LEU A 115 8.40 1.70 0.86
C LEU A 115 8.19 2.06 2.33
N HIS A 116 7.20 1.49 3.01
CA HIS A 116 7.05 1.67 4.45
C HIS A 116 8.24 1.09 5.22
N GLN A 117 8.64 -0.14 4.89
CA GLN A 117 9.81 -0.78 5.50
C GLN A 117 11.10 -0.04 5.13
N ALA A 118 11.25 0.35 3.87
CA ALA A 118 12.39 1.15 3.41
C ALA A 118 12.45 2.54 4.09
N GLY A 119 11.30 3.09 4.50
CA GLY A 119 11.19 4.33 5.27
C GLY A 119 11.48 4.19 6.76
N GLY A 120 11.62 2.95 7.26
CA GLY A 120 11.97 2.65 8.65
C GLY A 120 10.84 2.03 9.49
N SER A 121 9.60 1.92 8.97
CA SER A 121 8.51 1.24 9.68
C SER A 121 8.80 -0.26 9.83
N LYS A 122 8.50 -0.82 11.01
CA LYS A 122 8.76 -2.22 11.38
C LYS A 122 7.48 -3.05 11.42
N GLU A 123 6.41 -2.52 12.04
CA GLU A 123 5.11 -3.19 12.14
C GLU A 123 4.24 -2.84 10.92
N VAL A 124 4.54 -3.48 9.79
CA VAL A 124 3.86 -3.26 8.51
C VAL A 124 3.09 -4.53 8.12
N TYR A 125 1.77 -4.40 7.95
CA TYR A 125 0.88 -5.49 7.54
C TYR A 125 0.47 -5.28 6.08
N GLU A 126 1.16 -6.01 5.18
CA GLU A 126 0.98 -5.92 3.73
C GLU A 126 -0.19 -6.80 3.28
N LEU A 127 -1.40 -6.23 3.20
CA LEU A 127 -2.63 -6.98 2.90
C LEU A 127 -2.60 -7.69 1.55
N HIS A 128 -1.91 -7.12 0.58
CA HIS A 128 -1.80 -7.68 -0.77
C HIS A 128 -0.44 -8.32 -1.04
N GLY A 129 0.31 -8.66 0.02
CA GLY A 129 1.65 -9.23 -0.10
C GLY A 129 2.70 -8.21 -0.52
N THR A 130 3.81 -8.67 -1.11
CA THR A 130 4.97 -7.83 -1.40
C THR A 130 5.74 -8.28 -2.63
N ILE A 131 6.29 -7.32 -3.39
CA ILE A 131 7.22 -7.62 -4.50
C ILE A 131 8.60 -8.08 -4.01
N ALA A 132 8.94 -7.81 -2.75
CA ALA A 132 10.25 -8.15 -2.19
C ALA A 132 10.48 -9.66 -2.03
N LYS A 133 9.39 -10.43 -1.91
CA LYS A 133 9.43 -11.89 -1.72
C LYS A 133 8.85 -12.58 -2.95
N ASN A 134 9.50 -13.66 -3.38
CA ASN A 134 9.06 -14.43 -4.54
C ASN A 134 9.31 -15.91 -4.27
N TYR A 135 8.45 -16.79 -4.73
CA TYR A 135 8.53 -18.22 -4.44
C TYR A 135 8.37 -19.07 -5.69
N CYS A 136 9.16 -20.12 -5.77
CA CYS A 136 8.96 -21.13 -6.81
C CYS A 136 7.65 -21.88 -6.58
N MET A 137 6.75 -21.86 -7.55
CA MET A 137 5.45 -22.55 -7.48
C MET A 137 5.57 -24.08 -7.38
N LYS A 138 6.73 -24.67 -7.79
CA LYS A 138 6.93 -26.11 -7.76
C LYS A 138 7.61 -26.61 -6.49
N CYS A 139 8.65 -25.91 -6.00
CA CYS A 139 9.48 -26.41 -4.89
C CYS A 139 9.51 -25.47 -3.67
N GLY A 140 8.79 -24.33 -3.69
CA GLY A 140 8.72 -23.38 -2.60
C GLY A 140 10.01 -22.60 -2.33
N LYS A 141 11.07 -22.72 -3.15
CA LYS A 141 12.31 -21.99 -2.95
C LYS A 141 12.04 -20.49 -3.00
N PHE A 142 12.53 -19.77 -1.99
CA PHE A 142 12.48 -18.31 -1.88
C PHE A 142 13.47 -17.63 -2.83
N PHE A 143 13.07 -16.49 -3.35
CA PHE A 143 13.89 -15.57 -4.12
C PHE A 143 13.56 -14.13 -3.74
N ASP A 144 14.54 -13.26 -3.73
CA ASP A 144 14.34 -11.82 -3.55
C ASP A 144 13.95 -11.11 -4.88
N LEU A 145 13.63 -9.83 -4.79
CA LEU A 145 13.33 -9.03 -5.99
C LEU A 145 14.53 -8.90 -6.93
N GLY A 146 15.76 -8.86 -6.39
CA GLY A 146 16.98 -8.78 -7.19
C GLY A 146 17.13 -9.97 -8.13
N TYR A 147 16.80 -11.17 -7.67
CA TYR A 147 16.75 -12.36 -8.52
C TYR A 147 15.78 -12.19 -9.68
N MET A 148 14.57 -11.69 -9.41
CA MET A 148 13.53 -11.50 -10.43
C MET A 148 13.97 -10.49 -11.50
N ILE A 149 14.60 -9.39 -11.07
CA ILE A 149 15.14 -8.37 -11.98
C ILE A 149 16.26 -8.94 -12.84
N ALA A 150 17.22 -9.67 -12.23
CA ALA A 150 18.31 -10.30 -12.98
C ALA A 150 17.82 -11.29 -14.04
N ARG A 151 16.76 -12.06 -13.76
CA ARG A 151 16.15 -12.96 -14.76
C ARG A 151 15.52 -12.21 -15.92
N LYS A 152 14.80 -11.11 -15.62
CA LYS A 152 14.27 -10.22 -16.66
C LYS A 152 15.38 -9.62 -17.53
N GLU A 153 16.45 -9.10 -16.93
CA GLU A 153 17.59 -8.53 -17.65
C GLU A 153 18.32 -9.55 -18.51
N ALA A 154 18.33 -10.81 -18.09
CA ALA A 154 18.82 -11.94 -18.89
C ALA A 154 17.89 -12.34 -20.05
N GLY A 155 16.76 -11.66 -20.24
CA GLY A 155 15.79 -11.92 -21.32
C GLY A 155 14.79 -13.04 -21.04
N GLU A 156 14.67 -13.51 -19.78
CA GLU A 156 13.66 -14.50 -19.44
C GLU A 156 12.26 -13.84 -19.39
N ALA A 157 11.37 -14.25 -20.29
CA ALA A 157 9.99 -13.76 -20.33
C ALA A 157 9.20 -14.16 -19.05
N VAL A 158 9.51 -15.35 -18.49
CA VAL A 158 8.92 -15.87 -17.25
C VAL A 158 10.05 -16.34 -16.34
N PRO A 159 10.29 -15.70 -15.19
CA PRO A 159 11.37 -16.08 -14.27
C PRO A 159 11.27 -17.53 -13.81
N LYS A 160 12.37 -18.28 -13.92
CA LYS A 160 12.46 -19.70 -13.58
C LYS A 160 13.31 -19.93 -12.35
N CYS A 161 12.91 -20.94 -11.56
CA CYS A 161 13.67 -21.40 -10.41
C CYS A 161 14.98 -22.06 -10.84
N ASP A 162 16.10 -21.64 -10.32
CA ASP A 162 17.43 -22.20 -10.56
C ASP A 162 17.60 -23.63 -10.05
N LYS A 163 16.76 -24.07 -9.08
CA LYS A 163 16.79 -25.40 -8.49
C LYS A 163 16.00 -26.44 -9.29
N CYS A 164 14.82 -26.06 -9.83
CA CYS A 164 13.89 -27.07 -10.37
C CYS A 164 13.21 -26.65 -11.69
N GLY A 165 13.53 -25.48 -12.24
CA GLY A 165 12.95 -24.94 -13.48
C GLY A 165 11.47 -24.51 -13.35
N GLY A 166 10.87 -24.58 -12.18
CA GLY A 166 9.50 -24.12 -11.94
C GLY A 166 9.36 -22.60 -12.08
N THR A 167 8.16 -22.11 -12.36
CA THR A 167 7.89 -20.66 -12.40
C THR A 167 8.04 -20.05 -11.01
N VAL A 168 8.69 -18.89 -10.92
CA VAL A 168 8.81 -18.11 -9.67
C VAL A 168 7.73 -17.05 -9.66
N LYS A 169 6.75 -17.14 -8.73
CA LYS A 169 5.66 -16.16 -8.56
C LYS A 169 6.02 -15.15 -7.47
N PRO A 170 5.76 -13.85 -7.68
CA PRO A 170 5.86 -12.87 -6.59
C PRO A 170 4.83 -13.18 -5.50
N ASP A 171 5.20 -12.91 -4.24
CA ASP A 171 4.33 -13.03 -3.06
C ASP A 171 3.31 -11.88 -3.01
N VAL A 172 2.64 -11.68 -4.13
CA VAL A 172 1.60 -10.68 -4.32
C VAL A 172 0.27 -11.39 -4.45
N VAL A 173 -0.74 -10.93 -3.72
CA VAL A 173 -2.11 -11.42 -3.81
C VAL A 173 -2.72 -10.89 -5.10
N LEU A 174 -2.97 -11.79 -6.05
CA LEU A 174 -3.64 -11.46 -7.29
C LEU A 174 -5.17 -11.42 -7.08
N TYR A 175 -5.87 -10.74 -7.97
CA TYR A 175 -7.33 -10.89 -8.02
C TYR A 175 -7.68 -12.38 -8.14
N GLU A 176 -8.78 -12.81 -7.51
CA GLU A 176 -9.21 -14.22 -7.36
C GLU A 176 -8.45 -15.00 -6.26
N GLU A 177 -7.35 -14.46 -5.69
CA GLU A 177 -6.64 -15.06 -4.57
C GLU A 177 -7.15 -14.49 -3.23
N GLY A 178 -7.08 -15.30 -2.16
CA GLY A 178 -7.41 -14.88 -0.81
C GLY A 178 -6.26 -14.12 -0.15
N LEU A 179 -6.60 -13.18 0.74
CA LEU A 179 -5.60 -12.54 1.59
C LEU A 179 -5.10 -13.53 2.66
N ASP A 180 -3.87 -13.31 3.14
CA ASP A 180 -3.32 -14.09 4.25
C ASP A 180 -4.13 -13.89 5.55
N GLU A 181 -4.61 -14.99 6.14
CA GLU A 181 -5.46 -14.96 7.33
C GLU A 181 -4.76 -14.34 8.55
N MET A 182 -3.46 -14.55 8.71
CA MET A 182 -2.70 -13.97 9.81
C MET A 182 -2.57 -12.46 9.66
N THR A 183 -2.29 -11.98 8.46
CA THR A 183 -2.24 -10.55 8.12
C THR A 183 -3.60 -9.89 8.34
N ILE A 184 -4.70 -10.54 7.92
CA ILE A 184 -6.07 -10.06 8.20
C ILE A 184 -6.29 -9.92 9.70
N ARG A 185 -6.01 -10.98 10.47
CA ARG A 185 -6.22 -10.98 11.92
C ARG A 185 -5.45 -9.85 12.61
N ARG A 186 -4.14 -9.73 12.33
CA ARG A 186 -3.28 -8.67 12.89
C ARG A 186 -3.79 -7.28 12.53
N SER A 187 -4.19 -7.07 11.28
CA SER A 187 -4.72 -5.79 10.79
C SER A 187 -6.03 -5.42 11.48
N VAL A 188 -6.97 -6.36 11.57
CA VAL A 188 -8.27 -6.14 12.22
C VAL A 188 -8.10 -5.89 13.71
N ASP A 189 -7.23 -6.62 14.39
CA ASP A 189 -6.97 -6.45 15.82
C ASP A 189 -6.30 -5.09 16.10
N ALA A 190 -5.34 -4.66 15.27
CA ALA A 190 -4.73 -3.34 15.38
C ALA A 190 -5.78 -2.24 15.18
N ILE A 191 -6.57 -2.29 14.10
CA ILE A 191 -7.61 -1.30 13.80
C ILE A 191 -8.66 -1.21 14.91
N ARG A 192 -9.10 -2.37 15.44
CA ARG A 192 -10.12 -2.43 16.50
C ARG A 192 -9.70 -1.76 17.79
N ASN A 193 -8.41 -1.87 18.12
CA ASN A 193 -7.85 -1.37 19.38
C ASN A 193 -7.25 0.04 19.26
N ALA A 194 -7.22 0.65 18.07
CA ALA A 194 -6.64 1.96 17.86
C ALA A 194 -7.43 3.07 18.55
N ASP A 195 -6.74 4.02 19.16
CA ASP A 195 -7.33 5.30 19.61
C ASP A 195 -7.62 6.19 18.41
N ILE A 196 -6.68 6.24 17.47
CA ILE A 196 -6.80 6.98 16.22
C ILE A 196 -6.59 6.02 15.06
N LEU A 197 -7.53 6.01 14.11
CA LEU A 197 -7.34 5.39 12.81
C LEU A 197 -7.13 6.47 11.76
N ILE A 198 -5.93 6.53 11.20
CA ILE A 198 -5.60 7.43 10.09
C ILE A 198 -5.70 6.63 8.79
N ILE A 199 -6.59 7.05 7.92
CA ILE A 199 -6.76 6.48 6.58
C ILE A 199 -6.15 7.45 5.58
N GLY A 200 -5.25 6.98 4.70
CA GLY A 200 -4.60 7.87 3.74
C GLY A 200 -4.29 7.23 2.39
N GLY A 201 -4.38 8.05 1.34
CA GLY A 201 -3.96 7.66 0.00
C GLY A 201 -4.68 6.44 -0.57
N THR A 202 -5.96 6.27 -0.25
CA THR A 202 -6.76 5.14 -0.76
C THR A 202 -8.15 5.57 -1.18
N SER A 203 -8.65 5.01 -2.28
CA SER A 203 -10.02 5.25 -2.74
C SER A 203 -11.08 4.48 -1.96
N LEU A 204 -10.67 3.50 -1.12
CA LEU A 204 -11.53 2.61 -0.35
C LEU A 204 -12.54 1.80 -1.20
N ASN A 205 -12.15 1.45 -2.42
CA ASN A 205 -12.98 0.69 -3.36
C ASN A 205 -12.53 -0.77 -3.54
N VAL A 206 -11.39 -1.17 -2.98
CA VAL A 206 -10.84 -2.54 -3.11
C VAL A 206 -11.21 -3.37 -1.89
N TYR A 207 -12.07 -4.35 -2.10
CA TYR A 207 -12.49 -5.31 -1.08
C TYR A 207 -11.70 -6.62 -1.19
N PRO A 208 -11.45 -7.33 -0.04
CA PRO A 208 -12.01 -7.09 1.28
C PRO A 208 -11.29 -6.01 2.11
N ALA A 209 -10.13 -5.50 1.68
CA ALA A 209 -9.28 -4.59 2.46
C ALA A 209 -10.01 -3.32 2.93
N ALA A 210 -10.78 -2.66 2.05
CA ALA A 210 -11.56 -1.47 2.41
C ALA A 210 -12.59 -1.73 3.53
N GLY A 211 -13.07 -2.97 3.66
CA GLY A 211 -14.02 -3.36 4.70
C GLY A 211 -13.40 -3.38 6.10
N PHE A 212 -12.07 -3.49 6.23
CA PHE A 212 -11.43 -3.62 7.54
C PHE A 212 -11.55 -2.36 8.41
N ILE A 213 -11.69 -1.18 7.80
CA ILE A 213 -11.92 0.05 8.54
C ILE A 213 -13.23 0.04 9.33
N SER A 214 -14.19 -0.80 8.96
CA SER A 214 -15.45 -0.96 9.71
C SER A 214 -15.28 -1.61 11.09
N TYR A 215 -14.13 -2.24 11.34
CA TYR A 215 -13.79 -2.78 12.66
C TYR A 215 -13.30 -1.72 13.64
N TYR A 216 -12.97 -0.51 13.17
CA TYR A 216 -12.64 0.61 14.05
C TYR A 216 -13.83 1.00 14.92
N ARG A 217 -13.61 1.13 16.22
CA ARG A 217 -14.65 1.38 17.24
C ARG A 217 -14.49 2.73 17.97
N GLY A 218 -13.38 3.44 17.67
CA GLY A 218 -13.12 4.73 18.28
C GLY A 218 -13.89 5.87 17.60
N ASP A 219 -13.68 7.06 18.13
CA ASP A 219 -14.29 8.32 17.71
C ASP A 219 -13.30 9.30 17.07
N LYS A 220 -12.10 8.82 16.72
CA LYS A 220 -11.02 9.61 16.10
C LYS A 220 -10.61 9.04 14.74
N LEU A 221 -11.60 8.94 13.83
CA LEU A 221 -11.36 8.53 12.44
C LEU A 221 -10.84 9.73 11.65
N VAL A 222 -9.63 9.62 11.12
CA VAL A 222 -9.00 10.64 10.27
C VAL A 222 -8.90 10.13 8.84
N LEU A 223 -9.28 10.95 7.87
CA LEU A 223 -9.16 10.62 6.47
C LEU A 223 -8.37 11.71 5.74
N ILE A 224 -7.26 11.30 5.10
CA ILE A 224 -6.37 12.17 4.33
C ILE A 224 -6.31 11.64 2.90
N ASN A 225 -6.94 12.32 1.96
CA ASN A 225 -6.95 11.88 0.56
C ASN A 225 -7.21 13.08 -0.36
N LYS A 226 -6.54 13.15 -1.51
CA LYS A 226 -6.75 14.24 -2.47
C LYS A 226 -8.16 14.25 -3.05
N SER A 227 -8.72 13.07 -3.32
CA SER A 227 -10.06 12.90 -3.89
C SER A 227 -11.04 12.47 -2.81
N THR A 228 -12.34 12.72 -3.03
CA THR A 228 -13.41 12.24 -2.16
C THR A 228 -13.48 10.72 -2.14
N THR A 229 -13.93 10.17 -1.01
CA THR A 229 -14.13 8.74 -0.79
C THR A 229 -15.53 8.45 -0.27
N PRO A 230 -16.04 7.22 -0.37
CA PRO A 230 -17.32 6.82 0.22
C PRO A 230 -17.38 6.97 1.76
N TYR A 231 -16.24 7.21 2.40
CA TYR A 231 -16.13 7.28 3.87
C TYR A 231 -15.94 8.71 4.40
N ASP A 232 -15.91 9.72 3.54
CA ASP A 232 -15.69 11.13 3.95
C ASP A 232 -16.67 11.57 5.04
N SER A 233 -17.95 11.21 4.91
CA SER A 233 -18.99 11.56 5.88
C SER A 233 -18.84 10.88 7.25
N ARG A 234 -18.00 9.85 7.37
CA ARG A 234 -17.72 9.14 8.63
C ARG A 234 -16.49 9.67 9.34
N ALA A 235 -15.66 10.47 8.68
CA ALA A 235 -14.44 10.99 9.24
C ALA A 235 -14.71 12.09 10.30
N ASN A 236 -14.04 11.98 11.46
CA ASN A 236 -14.04 13.04 12.49
C ASN A 236 -13.08 14.18 12.12
N VAL A 237 -12.07 13.86 11.29
CA VAL A 237 -11.17 14.82 10.67
C VAL A 237 -10.99 14.42 9.21
N LEU A 238 -11.41 15.31 8.29
CA LEU A 238 -11.28 15.13 6.85
C LEU A 238 -10.28 16.16 6.32
N ILE A 239 -9.31 15.68 5.53
CA ILE A 239 -8.26 16.52 4.96
C ILE A 239 -8.10 16.15 3.47
N HIS A 240 -8.47 17.07 2.58
CA HIS A 240 -8.25 16.91 1.14
C HIS A 240 -6.91 17.56 0.74
N ASP A 241 -5.81 16.81 0.98
CA ASP A 241 -4.46 17.27 0.68
C ASP A 241 -3.52 16.07 0.43
N SER A 242 -2.27 16.38 0.08
CA SER A 242 -1.17 15.44 -0.05
C SER A 242 -0.81 14.84 1.31
N ILE A 243 -0.80 13.52 1.38
CA ILE A 243 -0.57 12.82 2.64
C ILE A 243 0.84 13.06 3.20
N GLY A 244 1.85 13.19 2.32
CA GLY A 244 3.22 13.49 2.74
C GLY A 244 3.33 14.86 3.39
N ARG A 245 2.68 15.91 2.82
CA ARG A 245 2.62 17.24 3.41
C ARG A 245 1.95 17.23 4.79
N VAL A 246 0.77 16.61 4.88
CA VAL A 246 -0.02 16.58 6.12
C VAL A 246 0.74 15.89 7.23
N LEU A 247 1.25 14.68 6.99
CA LEU A 247 1.96 13.92 8.01
C LEU A 247 3.29 14.57 8.40
N GLU A 248 4.03 15.18 7.45
CA GLU A 248 5.24 15.95 7.76
C GLU A 248 4.95 17.09 8.74
N ILE A 249 3.90 17.89 8.48
CA ILE A 249 3.50 19.00 9.37
C ILE A 249 3.13 18.46 10.76
N CYS A 250 2.37 17.38 10.83
CA CYS A 250 1.93 16.78 12.09
C CYS A 250 3.07 16.20 12.93
N THR A 251 4.18 15.78 12.29
CA THR A 251 5.27 15.10 13.00
C THR A 251 6.54 15.95 13.17
N LYS A 252 6.57 17.16 12.60
CA LYS A 252 7.77 18.01 12.57
C LYS A 252 8.34 18.32 13.94
N ASP A 253 7.47 18.59 14.92
CA ASP A 253 7.85 19.08 16.26
C ASP A 253 7.65 17.98 17.35
N LEU A 254 7.57 16.70 16.96
CA LEU A 254 7.52 15.57 17.89
C LEU A 254 8.91 15.03 18.22
#